data_25b1ecf866b13fcf0a6190daafce778a
#
_entry.id   25b1ecf866b13fcf0a6190daafce778a
#
_cell.length_a   1.000
_cell.length_b   1.000
_cell.length_c   1.000
_cell.angle_alpha   90.00
_cell.angle_beta   90.00
_cell.angle_gamma   90.00
#
_symmetry.space_group_name_H-M   'P 1'
#
loop_
_entity.id
_entity.type
_entity.pdbx_description
1 polymer ?
#
loop_
_entity_poly.entity_id
_entity_poly.type
_entity_poly.pdbx_seq_one_letter_code
_entity_poly.pdbx_strand_id
1 'polypeptide(L)'
;MQSSKIDRIKDLVEQLNAASESYYAKDQEIMSNYEYDKLYDELVELEKETGVTLANSPTVNVGYEAVDELPKERHESPMLSLGKTKSREELRDWLQGNPAILSWKLDGLTIVLTYREGKLAKAVTRGNGEIGEVITNNARTFKNLPLNISYTGELILRGEAVITYSDFEKINGEIADAEAKYKNPRNLCSGSVRQLNNEITARRNVRFFAFTLVKADGVDFHDSKEAQFAFLQEQGFAVVEHVAVTEENILSAIEDFEHKIEHYDIPSDGLVLTYESISYGQSLGRTAKFPRDSIAFKWADELRETTLKEVEWSASRTGLINPVAIFEPVELEGTTVSRASVHNISIMRSLRLGIGDHITVYKANMIIPQIAENLTGSDNVEIPKVCPVCGQPTEIRQMNEVQSLYCTNEKCPAKEIKSYTLFVSRDALNIDGLSEATLEKLIDQGFIHEYADLFRLDRYKEVITGMEGFGEKSYQNM
;
A
#
# COMPACT_ATOMS: atom_id res chain seq x y z
N MET A 1 -3.85 29.34 -19.94
CA MET A 1 -2.91 30.31 -19.34
C MET A 1 -2.48 29.92 -17.91
N GLN A 2 -3.40 29.54 -17.02
CA GLN A 2 -3.03 29.16 -15.63
C GLN A 2 -2.22 27.86 -15.58
N SER A 3 -2.58 26.84 -16.36
CA SER A 3 -1.83 25.56 -16.44
C SER A 3 -0.36 25.78 -16.84
N SER A 4 -0.09 26.60 -17.84
CA SER A 4 1.27 26.95 -18.30
C SER A 4 2.12 27.66 -17.22
N LYS A 5 1.49 28.45 -16.34
CA LYS A 5 2.17 29.10 -15.23
C LYS A 5 2.50 28.12 -14.10
N ILE A 6 1.60 27.18 -13.84
CA ILE A 6 1.83 26.11 -12.86
C ILE A 6 2.94 25.15 -13.32
N ASP A 7 2.97 24.81 -14.61
CA ASP A 7 4.08 24.02 -15.16
C ASP A 7 5.40 24.77 -15.04
N ARG A 8 5.40 26.11 -15.26
CA ARG A 8 6.58 26.92 -15.04
C ARG A 8 7.01 26.97 -13.56
N ILE A 9 6.08 27.02 -12.60
CA ILE A 9 6.38 26.91 -11.17
C ILE A 9 7.08 25.57 -10.87
N LYS A 10 6.56 24.45 -11.40
CA LYS A 10 7.18 23.14 -11.21
C LYS A 10 8.60 23.08 -11.74
N ASP A 11 8.82 23.58 -12.96
CA ASP A 11 10.17 23.67 -13.57
C ASP A 11 11.13 24.52 -12.75
N LEU A 12 10.69 25.67 -12.26
CA LEU A 12 11.51 26.57 -11.45
C LEU A 12 11.88 25.95 -10.11
N VAL A 13 10.93 25.32 -9.44
CA VAL A 13 11.18 24.62 -8.16
C VAL A 13 12.19 23.50 -8.35
N GLU A 14 12.10 22.73 -9.44
CA GLU A 14 13.05 21.67 -9.74
C GLU A 14 14.46 22.21 -10.02
N GLN A 15 14.57 23.24 -10.86
CA GLN A 15 15.84 23.87 -11.21
C GLN A 15 16.54 24.48 -9.99
N LEU A 16 15.81 25.25 -9.16
CA LEU A 16 16.36 25.92 -7.99
C LEU A 16 16.78 24.93 -6.90
N ASN A 17 15.99 23.86 -6.70
CA ASN A 17 16.37 22.81 -5.75
C ASN A 17 17.59 22.01 -6.22
N ALA A 18 17.70 21.69 -7.52
CA ALA A 18 18.87 21.03 -8.09
C ALA A 18 20.13 21.90 -7.96
N ALA A 19 20.01 23.22 -8.18
CA ALA A 19 21.12 24.17 -8.01
C ALA A 19 21.56 24.24 -6.54
N SER A 20 20.63 24.34 -5.60
CA SER A 20 20.92 24.35 -4.17
C SER A 20 21.58 23.03 -3.71
N GLU A 21 21.06 21.88 -4.13
CA GLU A 21 21.63 20.56 -3.80
C GLU A 21 23.07 20.42 -4.32
N SER A 22 23.30 20.85 -5.58
CA SER A 22 24.63 20.79 -6.19
C SER A 22 25.65 21.70 -5.46
N TYR A 23 25.22 22.90 -5.09
CA TYR A 23 26.08 23.85 -4.38
C TYR A 23 26.43 23.37 -2.95
N TYR A 24 25.40 22.97 -2.15
CA TYR A 24 25.60 22.62 -0.75
C TYR A 24 26.10 21.20 -0.51
N ALA A 25 25.73 20.23 -1.35
CA ALA A 25 26.10 18.82 -1.14
C ALA A 25 27.32 18.38 -1.95
N LYS A 26 27.59 19.01 -3.11
CA LYS A 26 28.65 18.57 -4.04
C LYS A 26 29.72 19.60 -4.29
N ASP A 27 29.60 20.79 -3.69
CA ASP A 27 30.49 21.94 -3.90
C ASP A 27 30.69 22.27 -5.40
N GLN A 28 29.61 22.13 -6.19
CA GLN A 28 29.59 22.35 -7.63
C GLN A 28 28.55 23.42 -7.97
N GLU A 29 28.98 24.50 -8.58
CA GLU A 29 28.13 25.55 -9.14
C GLU A 29 27.59 25.09 -10.52
N ILE A 30 26.30 24.71 -10.59
CA ILE A 30 25.63 24.40 -11.87
C ILE A 30 24.84 25.62 -12.40
N MET A 31 24.71 26.67 -11.61
CA MET A 31 24.02 27.92 -11.91
C MET A 31 24.69 29.08 -11.16
N SER A 32 24.84 30.21 -11.80
CA SER A 32 25.37 31.40 -11.12
C SER A 32 24.38 31.96 -10.08
N ASN A 33 24.91 32.61 -9.02
CA ASN A 33 24.07 33.25 -8.00
C ASN A 33 23.08 34.26 -8.62
N TYR A 34 23.52 35.01 -9.63
CA TYR A 34 22.65 35.97 -10.34
C TYR A 34 21.50 35.30 -11.08
N GLU A 35 21.77 34.16 -11.71
CA GLU A 35 20.74 33.37 -12.40
C GLU A 35 19.79 32.74 -11.41
N TYR A 36 20.32 32.22 -10.30
CA TYR A 36 19.51 31.66 -9.20
C TYR A 36 18.53 32.71 -8.65
N ASP A 37 19.02 33.91 -8.30
CA ASP A 37 18.20 34.99 -7.76
C ASP A 37 17.11 35.41 -8.75
N LYS A 38 17.42 35.48 -10.04
CA LYS A 38 16.46 35.82 -11.08
C LYS A 38 15.34 34.76 -11.21
N LEU A 39 15.69 33.48 -11.17
CA LEU A 39 14.70 32.39 -11.24
C LEU A 39 13.89 32.31 -9.94
N TYR A 40 14.51 32.60 -8.81
CA TYR A 40 13.83 32.69 -7.52
C TYR A 40 12.78 33.79 -7.49
N ASP A 41 13.12 34.98 -7.96
CA ASP A 41 12.20 36.12 -8.05
C ASP A 41 11.03 35.80 -9.03
N GLU A 42 11.30 35.14 -10.18
CA GLU A 42 10.27 34.66 -11.11
C GLU A 42 9.32 33.68 -10.41
N LEU A 43 9.86 32.75 -9.61
CA LEU A 43 9.06 31.80 -8.85
C LEU A 43 8.15 32.51 -7.84
N VAL A 44 8.67 33.44 -7.06
CA VAL A 44 7.91 34.22 -6.07
C VAL A 44 6.73 34.95 -6.74
N GLU A 45 6.97 35.61 -7.89
CA GLU A 45 5.92 36.31 -8.62
C GLU A 45 4.85 35.34 -9.17
N LEU A 46 5.25 34.21 -9.74
CA LEU A 46 4.31 33.21 -10.24
C LEU A 46 3.49 32.55 -9.13
N GLU A 47 4.09 32.25 -7.98
CA GLU A 47 3.38 31.72 -6.82
C GLU A 47 2.34 32.74 -6.31
N LYS A 48 2.71 34.02 -6.25
CA LYS A 48 1.80 35.09 -5.86
C LYS A 48 0.66 35.28 -6.87
N GLU A 49 0.95 35.22 -8.16
CA GLU A 49 -0.01 35.43 -9.23
C GLU A 49 -1.00 34.26 -9.34
N THR A 50 -0.54 33.01 -9.17
CA THR A 50 -1.36 31.82 -9.29
C THR A 50 -2.04 31.42 -7.98
N GLY A 51 -1.53 31.86 -6.82
CA GLY A 51 -1.95 31.41 -5.50
C GLY A 51 -1.54 29.97 -5.19
N VAL A 52 -0.68 29.34 -6.02
CA VAL A 52 -0.20 27.96 -5.85
C VAL A 52 1.24 27.96 -5.39
N THR A 53 1.51 27.24 -4.29
CA THR A 53 2.86 27.07 -3.75
C THR A 53 3.10 25.61 -3.44
N LEU A 54 4.15 25.03 -4.04
CA LEU A 54 4.50 23.61 -3.81
C LEU A 54 5.23 23.43 -2.48
N ALA A 55 5.04 22.28 -1.85
CA ALA A 55 5.66 21.97 -0.55
C ALA A 55 7.19 21.99 -0.58
N ASN A 56 7.79 21.60 -1.72
CA ASN A 56 9.23 21.63 -1.93
C ASN A 56 9.73 22.93 -2.58
N SER A 57 8.89 23.97 -2.68
CA SER A 57 9.36 25.27 -3.18
C SER A 57 10.41 25.86 -2.26
N PRO A 58 11.54 26.38 -2.80
CA PRO A 58 12.55 27.05 -1.98
C PRO A 58 12.03 28.34 -1.30
N THR A 59 10.84 28.82 -1.68
CA THR A 59 10.16 29.96 -1.05
C THR A 59 9.44 29.57 0.25
N VAL A 60 9.30 28.27 0.55
CA VAL A 60 8.57 27.75 1.71
C VAL A 60 9.55 27.15 2.72
N ASN A 61 9.41 27.54 3.99
CA ASN A 61 10.06 26.83 5.09
C ASN A 61 9.05 25.89 5.75
N VAL A 62 9.09 24.61 5.38
CA VAL A 62 8.32 23.57 6.06
C VAL A 62 9.05 23.21 7.34
N GLY A 63 8.52 23.61 8.50
CA GLY A 63 9.08 23.22 9.78
C GLY A 63 9.08 21.70 9.97
N TYR A 64 10.19 21.15 10.48
CA TYR A 64 10.25 19.75 10.89
C TYR A 64 9.82 19.62 12.35
N GLU A 65 8.88 18.71 12.60
CA GLU A 65 8.33 18.47 13.92
C GLU A 65 8.20 16.95 14.16
N ALA A 66 8.61 16.51 15.34
CA ALA A 66 8.35 15.17 15.81
C ALA A 66 7.08 15.16 16.66
N VAL A 67 6.20 14.22 16.39
CA VAL A 67 4.95 14.00 17.15
C VAL A 67 5.05 12.66 17.89
N ASP A 68 4.30 12.53 18.99
CA ASP A 68 4.35 11.32 19.82
C ASP A 68 3.51 10.18 19.20
N GLU A 69 2.44 10.52 18.47
CA GLU A 69 1.53 9.57 17.83
C GLU A 69 0.90 10.12 16.56
N LEU A 70 0.31 9.23 15.74
CA LEU A 70 -0.53 9.58 14.60
C LEU A 70 -2.00 9.37 14.98
N PRO A 71 -2.79 10.45 15.18
CA PRO A 71 -4.20 10.32 15.50
C PRO A 71 -4.98 9.56 14.43
N LYS A 72 -6.00 8.81 14.85
CA LYS A 72 -6.88 8.08 13.93
C LYS A 72 -8.14 8.88 13.66
N GLU A 73 -8.62 8.87 12.43
CA GLU A 73 -9.84 9.57 12.02
C GLU A 73 -10.69 8.68 11.11
N ARG A 74 -12.02 8.79 11.25
CA ARG A 74 -12.99 8.11 10.39
C ARG A 74 -13.21 8.91 9.12
N HIS A 75 -13.21 8.21 7.97
CA HIS A 75 -13.55 8.81 6.68
C HIS A 75 -15.03 9.14 6.58
N GLU A 76 -15.37 10.25 5.93
CA GLU A 76 -16.77 10.63 5.67
C GLU A 76 -17.48 9.62 4.75
N SER A 77 -16.74 9.01 3.84
CA SER A 77 -17.23 7.95 2.96
C SER A 77 -16.22 6.80 2.90
N PRO A 78 -16.68 5.53 2.94
CA PRO A 78 -15.81 4.38 2.90
C PRO A 78 -14.92 4.37 1.64
N MET A 79 -13.67 3.92 1.80
CA MET A 79 -12.72 3.75 0.71
C MET A 79 -12.71 2.28 0.29
N LEU A 80 -13.56 1.94 -0.67
CA LEU A 80 -13.71 0.58 -1.16
C LEU A 80 -12.52 0.13 -2.00
N SER A 81 -12.33 -1.18 -2.11
CA SER A 81 -11.45 -1.78 -3.11
C SER A 81 -12.12 -1.73 -4.48
N LEU A 82 -11.35 -1.89 -5.56
CA LEU A 82 -11.90 -2.02 -6.91
C LEU A 82 -12.18 -3.48 -7.26
N GLY A 83 -13.24 -3.72 -8.04
CA GLY A 83 -13.39 -4.94 -8.83
C GLY A 83 -12.19 -5.07 -9.77
N LYS A 84 -11.78 -6.26 -10.15
CA LYS A 84 -10.59 -6.47 -10.97
C LYS A 84 -10.81 -7.52 -12.04
N THR A 85 -10.18 -7.31 -13.19
CA THR A 85 -10.07 -8.29 -14.28
C THR A 85 -8.64 -8.35 -14.81
N LYS A 86 -8.29 -9.46 -15.49
CA LYS A 86 -7.05 -9.64 -16.27
C LYS A 86 -7.35 -9.78 -17.77
N SER A 87 -8.63 -9.80 -18.15
CA SER A 87 -9.06 -9.88 -19.55
C SER A 87 -9.28 -8.49 -20.13
N ARG A 88 -8.61 -8.21 -21.24
CA ARG A 88 -8.77 -6.97 -22.00
C ARG A 88 -10.17 -6.88 -22.63
N GLU A 89 -10.70 -8.02 -23.09
CA GLU A 89 -12.04 -8.13 -23.65
C GLU A 89 -13.10 -7.82 -22.60
N GLU A 90 -12.98 -8.40 -21.40
CA GLU A 90 -13.89 -8.10 -20.29
C GLU A 90 -13.84 -6.62 -19.89
N LEU A 91 -12.65 -6.00 -19.93
CA LEU A 91 -12.50 -4.57 -19.66
C LEU A 91 -13.19 -3.72 -20.72
N ARG A 92 -13.07 -4.08 -22.02
CA ARG A 92 -13.78 -3.42 -23.11
C ARG A 92 -15.30 -3.59 -22.96
N ASP A 93 -15.77 -4.81 -22.70
CA ASP A 93 -17.20 -5.11 -22.57
C ASP A 93 -17.83 -4.43 -21.35
N TRP A 94 -17.02 -4.13 -20.32
CA TRP A 94 -17.45 -3.38 -19.14
C TRP A 94 -17.89 -1.95 -19.48
N LEU A 95 -17.36 -1.33 -20.55
CA LEU A 95 -17.73 0.03 -21.00
C LEU A 95 -19.21 0.16 -21.38
N GLN A 96 -19.83 -0.91 -21.91
CA GLN A 96 -21.25 -0.91 -22.33
C GLN A 96 -21.62 0.33 -23.18
N GLY A 97 -20.74 0.71 -24.13
CA GLY A 97 -20.92 1.85 -25.01
C GLY A 97 -20.66 3.22 -24.38
N ASN A 98 -20.30 3.31 -23.10
CA ASN A 98 -20.03 4.57 -22.42
C ASN A 98 -18.54 4.95 -22.52
N PRO A 99 -18.22 6.25 -22.68
CA PRO A 99 -16.85 6.71 -22.61
C PRO A 99 -16.30 6.58 -21.17
N ALA A 100 -15.01 6.36 -21.06
CA ALA A 100 -14.32 6.22 -19.78
C ALA A 100 -12.91 6.83 -19.83
N ILE A 101 -12.29 6.91 -18.67
CA ILE A 101 -10.89 7.29 -18.49
C ILE A 101 -10.12 6.05 -18.06
N LEU A 102 -9.05 5.75 -18.80
CA LEU A 102 -8.06 4.71 -18.45
C LEU A 102 -6.84 5.39 -17.86
N SER A 103 -6.42 4.98 -16.67
CA SER A 103 -5.30 5.57 -15.94
C SER A 103 -4.40 4.51 -15.32
N TRP A 104 -3.16 4.89 -14.95
CA TRP A 104 -2.32 4.02 -14.13
C TRP A 104 -2.99 3.66 -12.81
N LYS A 105 -2.87 2.42 -12.41
CA LYS A 105 -3.15 1.98 -11.05
C LYS A 105 -1.84 2.03 -10.26
N LEU A 106 -1.58 3.18 -9.65
CA LEU A 106 -0.36 3.39 -8.87
C LEU A 106 -0.31 2.47 -7.65
N ASP A 107 0.88 2.04 -7.29
CA ASP A 107 1.13 1.13 -6.16
C ASP A 107 1.94 1.83 -5.06
N GLY A 108 1.23 2.41 -4.12
CA GLY A 108 1.77 3.17 -3.01
C GLY A 108 0.89 3.10 -1.77
N LEU A 109 0.55 4.27 -1.24
CA LEU A 109 -0.38 4.44 -0.11
C LEU A 109 -1.45 5.46 -0.46
N THR A 110 -2.71 5.03 -0.47
CA THR A 110 -3.83 5.94 -0.72
C THR A 110 -4.03 6.93 0.42
N ILE A 111 -4.15 8.21 0.08
CA ILE A 111 -4.33 9.33 1.00
C ILE A 111 -5.54 10.17 0.58
N VAL A 112 -6.31 10.62 1.56
CA VAL A 112 -7.35 11.63 1.41
C VAL A 112 -6.79 12.97 1.86
N LEU A 113 -6.87 13.98 1.01
CA LEU A 113 -6.48 15.35 1.30
C LEU A 113 -7.70 16.24 1.41
N THR A 114 -7.71 17.10 2.41
CA THR A 114 -8.72 18.15 2.60
C THR A 114 -8.04 19.50 2.62
N TYR A 115 -8.52 20.40 1.77
CA TYR A 115 -8.11 21.81 1.74
C TYR A 115 -9.27 22.67 2.17
N ARG A 116 -8.98 23.74 2.91
CA ARG A 116 -9.93 24.77 3.33
C ARG A 116 -9.28 26.13 3.20
N GLU A 117 -10.02 27.09 2.70
CA GLU A 117 -9.51 28.45 2.51
C GLU A 117 -8.17 28.49 1.73
N GLY A 118 -8.04 27.62 0.73
CA GLY A 118 -6.85 27.50 -0.10
C GLY A 118 -5.63 26.85 0.57
N LYS A 119 -5.76 26.25 1.75
CA LYS A 119 -4.63 25.66 2.50
C LYS A 119 -4.87 24.18 2.78
N LEU A 120 -3.79 23.38 2.78
CA LEU A 120 -3.86 22.00 3.24
C LEU A 120 -4.25 21.97 4.73
N ALA A 121 -5.49 21.56 4.99
CA ALA A 121 -6.05 21.44 6.33
C ALA A 121 -5.76 20.06 6.94
N LYS A 122 -5.88 18.99 6.13
CA LYS A 122 -5.79 17.62 6.63
C LYS A 122 -5.35 16.63 5.54
N ALA A 123 -4.55 15.62 5.97
CA ALA A 123 -4.20 14.45 5.17
C ALA A 123 -4.41 13.20 6.03
N VAL A 124 -5.13 12.19 5.49
CA VAL A 124 -5.48 10.95 6.21
C VAL A 124 -5.20 9.75 5.32
N THR A 125 -4.52 8.73 5.85
CA THR A 125 -4.29 7.47 5.13
C THR A 125 -5.58 6.70 4.94
N ARG A 126 -5.66 5.83 3.93
CA ARG A 126 -6.82 4.96 3.74
C ARG A 126 -7.13 4.11 4.97
N GLY A 127 -6.09 3.62 5.68
CA GLY A 127 -6.26 2.68 6.78
C GLY A 127 -6.98 1.39 6.35
N ASN A 128 -8.01 1.00 7.11
CA ASN A 128 -8.88 -0.13 6.76
C ASN A 128 -10.03 0.22 5.79
N GLY A 129 -10.07 1.45 5.29
CA GLY A 129 -11.14 1.98 4.43
C GLY A 129 -12.22 2.78 5.16
N GLU A 130 -12.35 2.64 6.48
CA GLU A 130 -13.24 3.43 7.33
C GLU A 130 -12.48 4.39 8.25
N ILE A 131 -11.35 3.95 8.79
CA ILE A 131 -10.52 4.70 9.73
C ILE A 131 -9.09 4.71 9.19
N GLY A 132 -8.50 5.89 9.10
CA GLY A 132 -7.12 6.12 8.70
C GLY A 132 -6.35 6.91 9.75
N GLU A 133 -5.03 7.00 9.56
CA GLU A 133 -4.11 7.79 10.41
C GLU A 133 -3.97 9.19 9.84
N VAL A 134 -4.03 10.21 10.70
CA VAL A 134 -3.80 11.61 10.32
C VAL A 134 -2.32 11.84 10.14
N ILE A 135 -1.91 12.17 8.91
CA ILE A 135 -0.50 12.32 8.53
C ILE A 135 -0.23 13.71 7.91
N THR A 136 -1.00 14.69 8.30
CA THR A 136 -0.93 16.07 7.74
C THR A 136 0.48 16.64 7.84
N ASN A 137 1.15 16.40 8.95
CA ASN A 137 2.51 16.87 9.17
C ASN A 137 3.50 16.25 8.15
N ASN A 138 3.37 14.96 7.88
CA ASN A 138 4.19 14.27 6.88
C ASN A 138 3.82 14.70 5.45
N ALA A 139 2.52 14.85 5.16
CA ALA A 139 2.05 15.26 3.83
C ALA A 139 2.58 16.64 3.41
N ARG A 140 2.81 17.55 4.36
CA ARG A 140 3.42 18.85 4.11
C ARG A 140 4.85 18.77 3.54
N THR A 141 5.50 17.63 3.63
CA THR A 141 6.85 17.39 3.10
C THR A 141 6.87 16.64 1.78
N PHE A 142 5.70 16.31 1.21
CA PHE A 142 5.63 15.61 -0.08
C PHE A 142 6.12 16.51 -1.20
N LYS A 143 6.98 15.98 -2.05
CA LYS A 143 7.78 16.74 -3.00
C LYS A 143 6.98 17.57 -4.00
N ASN A 144 5.80 17.10 -4.39
CA ASN A 144 4.96 17.73 -5.42
C ASN A 144 3.57 18.15 -4.91
N LEU A 145 3.35 18.16 -3.60
CA LEU A 145 2.05 18.53 -3.06
C LEU A 145 1.94 20.04 -2.90
N PRO A 146 0.89 20.71 -3.44
CA PRO A 146 0.66 22.12 -3.16
C PRO A 146 0.21 22.31 -1.70
N LEU A 147 0.88 23.17 -0.94
CA LEU A 147 0.43 23.55 0.42
C LEU A 147 -0.65 24.61 0.37
N ASN A 148 -0.60 25.48 -0.63
CA ASN A 148 -1.60 26.49 -0.93
C ASN A 148 -2.10 26.30 -2.35
N ILE A 149 -3.40 26.52 -2.53
CA ILE A 149 -4.10 26.44 -3.81
C ILE A 149 -4.93 27.72 -4.03
N SER A 150 -5.30 28.02 -5.27
CA SER A 150 -6.11 29.21 -5.58
C SER A 150 -7.58 29.08 -5.21
N TYR A 151 -8.11 27.85 -5.18
CA TYR A 151 -9.50 27.57 -4.81
C TYR A 151 -9.69 27.67 -3.28
N THR A 152 -10.63 28.50 -2.84
CA THR A 152 -10.87 28.81 -1.43
C THR A 152 -12.02 28.01 -0.77
N GLY A 153 -12.83 27.31 -1.57
CA GLY A 153 -13.86 26.40 -1.04
C GLY A 153 -13.28 25.16 -0.38
N GLU A 154 -14.12 24.30 0.18
CA GLU A 154 -13.67 23.01 0.67
C GLU A 154 -13.38 22.07 -0.50
N LEU A 155 -12.12 21.62 -0.60
CA LEU A 155 -11.68 20.65 -1.59
C LEU A 155 -11.30 19.36 -0.88
N ILE A 156 -11.92 18.24 -1.29
CA ILE A 156 -11.53 16.90 -0.83
C ILE A 156 -11.17 16.07 -2.05
N LEU A 157 -9.99 15.48 -2.04
CA LEU A 157 -9.50 14.62 -3.12
C LEU A 157 -8.80 13.38 -2.57
N ARG A 158 -8.72 12.35 -3.41
CA ARG A 158 -7.97 11.12 -3.13
C ARG A 158 -6.85 10.98 -4.14
N GLY A 159 -5.74 10.47 -3.69
CA GLY A 159 -4.60 10.15 -4.53
C GLY A 159 -3.71 9.11 -3.91
N GLU A 160 -2.69 8.75 -4.64
CA GLU A 160 -1.70 7.77 -4.20
C GLU A 160 -0.39 8.47 -3.87
N ALA A 161 0.10 8.26 -2.65
CA ALA A 161 1.45 8.62 -2.28
C ALA A 161 2.40 7.49 -2.71
N VAL A 162 3.47 7.86 -3.40
CA VAL A 162 4.43 6.92 -3.98
C VAL A 162 5.86 7.39 -3.76
N ILE A 163 6.79 6.45 -3.78
CA ILE A 163 8.23 6.69 -3.96
C ILE A 163 8.61 6.01 -5.28
N THR A 164 9.35 6.71 -6.14
CA THR A 164 9.75 6.18 -7.44
C THR A 164 10.75 5.02 -7.29
N TYR A 165 10.89 4.18 -8.31
CA TYR A 165 11.90 3.11 -8.31
C TYR A 165 13.32 3.67 -8.15
N SER A 166 13.65 4.77 -8.82
CA SER A 166 14.95 5.43 -8.74
C SER A 166 15.24 5.96 -7.32
N ASP A 167 14.28 6.61 -6.66
CA ASP A 167 14.42 7.06 -5.27
C ASP A 167 14.49 5.87 -4.30
N PHE A 168 13.73 4.81 -4.55
CA PHE A 168 13.77 3.57 -3.75
C PHE A 168 15.14 2.90 -3.79
N GLU A 169 15.73 2.74 -4.96
CA GLU A 169 17.07 2.14 -5.12
C GLU A 169 18.13 2.96 -4.40
N LYS A 170 18.09 4.29 -4.54
CA LYS A 170 19.02 5.22 -3.85
C LYS A 170 18.88 5.07 -2.33
N ILE A 171 17.68 5.19 -1.78
CA ILE A 171 17.42 5.15 -0.34
C ILE A 171 17.78 3.78 0.23
N ASN A 172 17.39 2.70 -0.45
CA ASN A 172 17.71 1.34 -0.01
C ASN A 172 19.22 1.03 -0.10
N GLY A 173 19.93 1.64 -1.05
CA GLY A 173 21.38 1.55 -1.18
C GLY A 173 22.14 2.18 0.00
N GLU A 174 21.58 3.22 0.62
CA GLU A 174 22.17 3.91 1.78
C GLU A 174 21.95 3.15 3.11
N ILE A 175 21.05 2.18 3.17
CA ILE A 175 20.79 1.37 4.35
C ILE A 175 21.87 0.27 4.45
N ALA A 176 22.74 0.38 5.46
CA ALA A 176 23.86 -0.54 5.65
C ALA A 176 23.43 -1.95 6.11
N ASP A 177 22.36 -2.03 6.93
CA ASP A 177 21.83 -3.29 7.42
C ASP A 177 20.89 -3.93 6.40
N ALA A 178 21.26 -5.12 5.91
CA ALA A 178 20.48 -5.85 4.89
C ALA A 178 19.06 -6.23 5.37
N GLU A 179 18.89 -6.52 6.67
CA GLU A 179 17.59 -6.85 7.26
C GLU A 179 16.68 -5.61 7.43
N ALA A 180 17.26 -4.42 7.53
CA ALA A 180 16.55 -3.16 7.63
C ALA A 180 16.10 -2.60 6.26
N LYS A 181 16.53 -3.19 5.14
CA LYS A 181 16.15 -2.77 3.79
C LYS A 181 14.67 -3.02 3.52
N TYR A 182 14.06 -2.07 2.84
CA TYR A 182 12.67 -2.20 2.41
C TYR A 182 12.56 -3.17 1.22
N LYS A 183 11.49 -3.95 1.18
CA LYS A 183 11.30 -4.98 0.15
C LYS A 183 10.87 -4.43 -1.20
N ASN A 184 10.13 -3.32 -1.21
CA ASN A 184 9.64 -2.67 -2.42
C ASN A 184 9.32 -1.19 -2.16
N PRO A 185 9.11 -0.37 -3.21
CA PRO A 185 8.79 1.05 -3.10
C PRO A 185 7.53 1.33 -2.27
N ARG A 186 6.49 0.49 -2.38
CA ARG A 186 5.25 0.61 -1.61
C ARG A 186 5.49 0.50 -0.11
N ASN A 187 6.29 -0.48 0.34
CA ASN A 187 6.63 -0.66 1.75
C ASN A 187 7.45 0.52 2.28
N LEU A 188 8.41 1.01 1.48
CA LEU A 188 9.17 2.21 1.82
C LEU A 188 8.24 3.43 1.93
N CYS A 189 7.33 3.64 0.97
CA CYS A 189 6.37 4.74 0.99
C CYS A 189 5.46 4.66 2.22
N SER A 190 4.87 3.51 2.49
CA SER A 190 4.00 3.30 3.65
C SER A 190 4.71 3.57 4.98
N GLY A 191 5.96 3.12 5.13
CA GLY A 191 6.80 3.40 6.29
C GLY A 191 7.21 4.87 6.38
N SER A 192 7.42 5.54 5.24
CA SER A 192 7.84 6.94 5.19
C SER A 192 6.71 7.90 5.57
N VAL A 193 5.52 7.64 5.07
CA VAL A 193 4.32 8.48 5.31
C VAL A 193 3.86 8.43 6.77
N ARG A 194 4.21 7.38 7.49
CA ARG A 194 3.83 7.14 8.89
C ARG A 194 4.94 7.46 9.90
N GLN A 195 5.96 8.20 9.50
CA GLN A 195 7.02 8.61 10.42
C GLN A 195 6.48 9.61 11.46
N LEU A 196 6.91 9.45 12.71
CA LEU A 196 6.60 10.41 13.76
C LEU A 196 7.40 11.72 13.60
N ASN A 197 8.55 11.65 12.98
CA ASN A 197 9.36 12.81 12.58
C ASN A 197 9.26 13.00 11.06
N ASN A 198 8.63 14.09 10.62
CA ASN A 198 8.42 14.38 9.21
C ASN A 198 9.70 14.75 8.44
N GLU A 199 10.80 15.05 9.12
CA GLU A 199 12.10 15.20 8.47
C GLU A 199 12.54 13.92 7.74
N ILE A 200 12.25 12.75 8.34
CA ILE A 200 12.52 11.46 7.71
C ILE A 200 11.68 11.29 6.43
N THR A 201 10.41 11.70 6.47
CA THR A 201 9.53 11.70 5.30
C THR A 201 10.04 12.60 4.20
N ALA A 202 10.50 13.82 4.56
CA ALA A 202 11.04 14.80 3.63
C ALA A 202 12.25 14.26 2.84
N ARG A 203 13.16 13.53 3.51
CA ARG A 203 14.35 12.93 2.89
C ARG A 203 14.05 11.78 1.96
N ARG A 204 12.83 11.22 2.00
CA ARG A 204 12.44 10.04 1.23
C ARG A 204 11.69 10.34 -0.08
N ASN A 205 11.60 11.60 -0.46
CA ASN A 205 11.06 12.05 -1.74
C ASN A 205 9.66 11.51 -2.07
N VAL A 206 8.77 11.43 -1.08
CA VAL A 206 7.38 11.01 -1.32
C VAL A 206 6.70 11.99 -2.28
N ARG A 207 6.02 11.44 -3.30
CA ARG A 207 5.21 12.18 -4.26
C ARG A 207 3.76 11.77 -4.14
N PHE A 208 2.85 12.67 -4.50
CA PHE A 208 1.41 12.43 -4.49
C PHE A 208 0.83 12.64 -5.89
N PHE A 209 -0.03 11.70 -6.31
CA PHE A 209 -0.77 11.79 -7.58
C PHE A 209 -2.26 11.64 -7.31
N ALA A 210 -3.03 12.67 -7.63
CA ALA A 210 -4.48 12.66 -7.50
C ALA A 210 -5.11 11.74 -8.54
N PHE A 211 -6.11 10.95 -8.11
CA PHE A 211 -6.88 10.09 -9.01
C PHE A 211 -8.40 10.24 -8.84
N THR A 212 -8.88 10.95 -7.83
CA THR A 212 -10.31 11.21 -7.64
C THR A 212 -10.52 12.54 -6.92
N LEU A 213 -11.35 13.40 -7.50
CA LEU A 213 -11.94 14.53 -6.80
C LEU A 213 -13.22 14.05 -6.10
N VAL A 214 -13.29 14.23 -4.79
CA VAL A 214 -14.44 13.82 -3.96
C VAL A 214 -15.43 14.96 -3.77
N LYS A 215 -14.91 16.17 -3.50
CA LYS A 215 -15.72 17.37 -3.22
C LYS A 215 -15.00 18.64 -3.66
N ALA A 216 -15.72 19.53 -4.35
CA ALA A 216 -15.33 20.91 -4.58
C ALA A 216 -16.60 21.76 -4.63
N ASP A 217 -16.87 22.50 -3.56
CA ASP A 217 -18.12 23.23 -3.39
C ASP A 217 -18.25 24.37 -4.42
N GLY A 218 -19.39 24.42 -5.12
CA GLY A 218 -19.70 25.50 -6.07
C GLY A 218 -18.99 25.41 -7.42
N VAL A 219 -18.32 24.30 -7.73
CA VAL A 219 -17.70 24.06 -9.05
C VAL A 219 -18.58 23.12 -9.87
N ASP A 220 -18.96 23.55 -11.07
CA ASP A 220 -19.67 22.72 -12.05
C ASP A 220 -18.66 22.06 -12.99
N PHE A 221 -18.58 20.75 -12.98
CA PHE A 221 -17.71 19.96 -13.83
C PHE A 221 -18.40 19.46 -15.10
N HIS A 222 -19.61 19.93 -15.41
CA HIS A 222 -20.38 19.54 -16.61
C HIS A 222 -20.46 18.01 -16.80
N ASP A 223 -20.62 17.27 -15.69
CA ASP A 223 -20.68 15.80 -15.66
C ASP A 223 -19.43 15.07 -16.17
N SER A 224 -18.26 15.70 -16.12
CA SER A 224 -17.01 15.18 -16.67
C SER A 224 -15.93 14.92 -15.60
N LYS A 225 -15.39 13.71 -15.58
CA LYS A 225 -14.20 13.35 -14.77
C LYS A 225 -12.94 14.02 -15.30
N GLU A 226 -12.82 14.17 -16.61
CA GLU A 226 -11.71 14.90 -17.25
C GLU A 226 -11.67 16.35 -16.77
N ALA A 227 -12.85 17.00 -16.67
CA ALA A 227 -12.96 18.35 -16.12
C ALA A 227 -12.53 18.41 -14.64
N GLN A 228 -12.82 17.37 -13.85
CA GLN A 228 -12.31 17.26 -12.46
C GLN A 228 -10.78 17.17 -12.42
N PHE A 229 -10.18 16.39 -13.30
CA PHE A 229 -8.71 16.28 -13.38
C PHE A 229 -8.06 17.58 -13.85
N ALA A 230 -8.63 18.23 -14.86
CA ALA A 230 -8.17 19.55 -15.32
C ALA A 230 -8.22 20.59 -14.17
N PHE A 231 -9.31 20.61 -13.41
CA PHE A 231 -9.43 21.48 -12.24
C PHE A 231 -8.35 21.21 -11.19
N LEU A 232 -8.08 19.93 -10.87
CA LEU A 232 -7.01 19.58 -9.93
C LEU A 232 -5.64 20.02 -10.44
N GLN A 233 -5.35 19.87 -11.72
CA GLN A 233 -4.12 20.36 -12.34
C GLN A 233 -4.01 21.89 -12.27
N GLU A 234 -5.10 22.62 -12.45
CA GLU A 234 -5.16 24.08 -12.28
C GLU A 234 -4.90 24.51 -10.84
N GLN A 235 -5.18 23.66 -9.85
CA GLN A 235 -4.83 23.89 -8.46
C GLN A 235 -3.40 23.47 -8.11
N GLY A 236 -2.60 22.97 -9.05
CA GLY A 236 -1.21 22.59 -8.88
C GLY A 236 -0.97 21.10 -8.56
N PHE A 237 -2.02 20.30 -8.45
CA PHE A 237 -1.86 18.87 -8.20
C PHE A 237 -1.28 18.14 -9.41
N ALA A 238 -0.38 17.19 -9.15
CA ALA A 238 -0.09 16.16 -10.12
C ALA A 238 -1.27 15.18 -10.13
N VAL A 239 -1.81 14.94 -11.33
CA VAL A 239 -2.87 13.95 -11.55
C VAL A 239 -2.26 12.71 -12.17
N VAL A 240 -2.78 11.54 -11.84
CA VAL A 240 -2.35 10.27 -12.45
C VAL A 240 -2.44 10.37 -13.99
N GLU A 241 -1.44 9.86 -14.68
CA GLU A 241 -1.47 9.81 -16.16
C GLU A 241 -2.66 8.98 -16.62
N HIS A 242 -3.43 9.55 -17.54
CA HIS A 242 -4.69 8.98 -17.99
C HIS A 242 -4.97 9.33 -19.45
N VAL A 243 -5.89 8.59 -20.05
CA VAL A 243 -6.36 8.79 -21.42
C VAL A 243 -7.86 8.50 -21.51
N ALA A 244 -8.57 9.31 -22.30
CA ALA A 244 -9.97 9.06 -22.64
C ALA A 244 -10.09 7.86 -23.58
N VAL A 245 -10.99 6.93 -23.26
CA VAL A 245 -11.19 5.69 -24.00
C VAL A 245 -12.67 5.42 -24.31
N THR A 246 -12.88 4.69 -25.40
CA THR A 246 -14.15 4.10 -25.83
C THR A 246 -13.92 2.64 -26.16
N GLU A 247 -14.98 1.87 -26.47
CA GLU A 247 -14.85 0.47 -26.93
C GLU A 247 -13.94 0.31 -28.14
N GLU A 248 -13.81 1.35 -28.98
CA GLU A 248 -13.03 1.32 -30.22
C GLU A 248 -11.51 1.41 -29.96
N ASN A 249 -11.08 2.18 -28.95
CA ASN A 249 -9.66 2.47 -28.73
C ASN A 249 -9.07 1.93 -27.43
N ILE A 250 -9.87 1.35 -26.54
CA ILE A 250 -9.38 0.86 -25.23
C ILE A 250 -8.30 -0.19 -25.35
N LEU A 251 -8.38 -1.11 -26.33
CA LEU A 251 -7.38 -2.16 -26.49
C LEU A 251 -6.02 -1.58 -26.89
N SER A 252 -5.99 -0.63 -27.83
CA SER A 252 -4.74 0.05 -28.20
C SER A 252 -4.22 0.94 -27.05
N ALA A 253 -5.09 1.56 -26.27
CA ALA A 253 -4.67 2.33 -25.10
C ALA A 253 -4.01 1.43 -24.03
N ILE A 254 -4.52 0.21 -23.80
CA ILE A 254 -3.89 -0.76 -22.91
C ILE A 254 -2.49 -1.15 -23.41
N GLU A 255 -2.34 -1.40 -24.73
CA GLU A 255 -1.04 -1.71 -25.34
C GLU A 255 -0.04 -0.56 -25.18
N ASP A 256 -0.48 0.68 -25.33
CA ASP A 256 0.36 1.86 -25.10
C ASP A 256 0.88 1.94 -23.66
N PHE A 257 0.03 1.65 -22.67
CA PHE A 257 0.44 1.58 -21.28
C PHE A 257 1.39 0.39 -21.01
N GLU A 258 1.18 -0.76 -21.63
CA GLU A 258 2.08 -1.91 -21.54
C GLU A 258 3.48 -1.62 -22.07
N HIS A 259 3.59 -0.87 -23.17
CA HIS A 259 4.90 -0.45 -23.70
C HIS A 259 5.60 0.56 -22.78
N LYS A 260 4.84 1.38 -22.07
CA LYS A 260 5.39 2.38 -21.15
C LYS A 260 5.87 1.78 -19.83
N ILE A 261 5.26 0.70 -19.32
CA ILE A 261 5.51 0.19 -17.97
C ILE A 261 6.96 -0.20 -17.73
N GLU A 262 7.68 -0.70 -18.75
CA GLU A 262 9.09 -1.11 -18.65
C GLU A 262 10.03 0.05 -18.27
N HIS A 263 9.63 1.28 -18.57
CA HIS A 263 10.41 2.50 -18.32
C HIS A 263 9.71 3.47 -17.37
N TYR A 264 8.58 3.06 -16.80
CA TYR A 264 7.79 3.92 -15.91
C TYR A 264 8.35 3.89 -14.50
N ASP A 265 8.95 4.98 -14.06
CA ASP A 265 9.63 5.08 -12.77
C ASP A 265 8.68 5.12 -11.56
N ILE A 266 7.37 5.27 -11.79
CA ILE A 266 6.37 5.30 -10.72
C ILE A 266 5.76 3.90 -10.56
N PRO A 267 5.80 3.31 -9.34
CA PRO A 267 5.24 1.99 -9.09
C PRO A 267 3.77 1.89 -9.50
N SER A 268 3.43 0.90 -10.33
CA SER A 268 2.08 0.64 -10.80
C SER A 268 1.84 -0.87 -10.91
N ASP A 269 0.64 -1.34 -10.49
CA ASP A 269 0.25 -2.75 -10.52
C ASP A 269 -0.85 -3.05 -11.55
N GLY A 270 -1.11 -2.12 -12.47
CA GLY A 270 -2.13 -2.25 -13.50
C GLY A 270 -2.69 -0.92 -13.95
N LEU A 271 -3.93 -0.95 -14.42
CA LEU A 271 -4.68 0.20 -14.86
C LEU A 271 -6.02 0.31 -14.10
N VAL A 272 -6.62 1.48 -14.11
CA VAL A 272 -7.99 1.72 -13.62
C VAL A 272 -8.80 2.31 -14.75
N LEU A 273 -9.94 1.71 -15.02
CA LEU A 273 -10.95 2.21 -15.93
C LEU A 273 -12.10 2.80 -15.12
N THR A 274 -12.45 4.05 -15.36
CA THR A 274 -13.50 4.79 -14.65
C THR A 274 -14.39 5.48 -15.66
N TYR A 275 -15.72 5.39 -15.52
CA TYR A 275 -16.64 6.09 -16.44
C TYR A 275 -16.40 7.60 -16.41
N GLU A 276 -16.45 8.21 -17.61
CA GLU A 276 -16.25 9.65 -17.79
C GLU A 276 -17.40 10.47 -17.18
N SER A 277 -18.65 10.03 -17.38
CA SER A 277 -19.82 10.68 -16.80
C SER A 277 -19.90 10.44 -15.30
N ILE A 278 -19.87 11.51 -14.51
CA ILE A 278 -19.97 11.49 -13.05
C ILE A 278 -21.34 10.98 -12.61
N SER A 279 -22.41 11.51 -13.24
CA SER A 279 -23.79 11.15 -12.90
C SER A 279 -24.10 9.69 -13.24
N TYR A 280 -23.62 9.20 -14.39
CA TYR A 280 -23.74 7.80 -14.74
C TYR A 280 -23.03 6.89 -13.72
N GLY A 281 -21.77 7.18 -13.41
CA GLY A 281 -21.01 6.44 -12.41
C GLY A 281 -21.73 6.40 -11.05
N GLN A 282 -22.23 7.53 -10.57
CA GLN A 282 -23.00 7.61 -9.33
C GLN A 282 -24.29 6.77 -9.37
N SER A 283 -24.98 6.76 -10.52
CA SER A 283 -26.23 5.99 -10.70
C SER A 283 -26.06 4.47 -10.55
N LEU A 284 -24.87 3.96 -10.86
CA LEU A 284 -24.54 2.54 -10.74
C LEU A 284 -24.39 2.06 -9.30
N GLY A 285 -24.12 3.01 -8.39
CA GLY A 285 -23.92 2.73 -6.96
C GLY A 285 -22.70 1.83 -6.69
N ARG A 286 -22.83 1.01 -5.64
CA ARG A 286 -21.75 0.13 -5.17
C ARG A 286 -22.29 -1.21 -4.68
N THR A 287 -21.41 -2.22 -4.66
CA THR A 287 -21.61 -3.45 -3.88
C THR A 287 -21.13 -3.23 -2.43
N ALA A 288 -21.23 -4.22 -1.58
CA ALA A 288 -20.62 -4.17 -0.24
C ALA A 288 -19.10 -4.02 -0.27
N LYS A 289 -18.44 -4.44 -1.36
CA LYS A 289 -16.97 -4.47 -1.49
C LYS A 289 -16.40 -3.49 -2.52
N PHE A 290 -17.14 -3.20 -3.60
CA PHE A 290 -16.63 -2.49 -4.77
C PHE A 290 -17.57 -1.39 -5.25
N PRO A 291 -17.07 -0.23 -5.70
CA PRO A 291 -17.84 0.71 -6.49
C PRO A 291 -18.12 0.09 -7.88
N ARG A 292 -19.16 0.54 -8.57
CA ARG A 292 -19.50 0.06 -9.91
C ARG A 292 -19.11 1.02 -11.02
N ASP A 293 -18.64 2.20 -10.66
CA ASP A 293 -18.19 3.22 -11.60
C ASP A 293 -16.74 3.03 -12.07
N SER A 294 -16.02 2.09 -11.44
CA SER A 294 -14.61 1.85 -11.72
C SER A 294 -14.25 0.37 -11.61
N ILE A 295 -13.33 -0.07 -12.46
CA ILE A 295 -12.77 -1.42 -12.46
C ILE A 295 -11.25 -1.37 -12.65
N ALA A 296 -10.51 -2.24 -11.97
CA ALA A 296 -9.07 -2.37 -12.15
C ALA A 296 -8.75 -3.46 -13.18
N PHE A 297 -7.85 -3.14 -14.09
CA PHE A 297 -7.17 -4.10 -14.94
C PHE A 297 -5.81 -4.41 -14.33
N LYS A 298 -5.51 -5.69 -14.14
CA LYS A 298 -4.19 -6.13 -13.67
C LYS A 298 -3.48 -6.90 -14.77
N TRP A 299 -2.17 -6.65 -14.88
CA TRP A 299 -1.32 -7.43 -15.76
C TRP A 299 -1.39 -8.91 -15.42
N ALA A 300 -1.02 -9.78 -16.37
CA ALA A 300 -0.88 -11.20 -16.09
C ALA A 300 0.14 -11.40 -14.96
N ASP A 301 -0.16 -12.34 -14.04
CA ASP A 301 0.75 -12.64 -12.95
C ASP A 301 2.07 -13.19 -13.54
N GLU A 302 3.18 -12.76 -12.96
CA GLU A 302 4.48 -13.39 -13.24
C GLU A 302 4.45 -14.81 -12.68
N LEU A 303 4.68 -15.81 -13.55
CA LEU A 303 4.80 -17.21 -13.16
C LEU A 303 6.27 -17.60 -13.10
N ARG A 304 6.67 -18.31 -12.05
CA ARG A 304 7.99 -18.90 -11.90
C ARG A 304 7.90 -20.38 -11.59
N GLU A 305 8.73 -21.17 -12.25
CA GLU A 305 8.87 -22.58 -11.94
C GLU A 305 9.81 -22.77 -10.74
N THR A 306 9.44 -23.72 -9.89
CA THR A 306 10.25 -24.13 -8.73
C THR A 306 9.96 -25.57 -8.36
N THR A 307 10.71 -26.12 -7.40
CA THR A 307 10.53 -27.50 -6.91
C THR A 307 9.96 -27.50 -5.50
N LEU A 308 8.88 -28.25 -5.29
CA LEU A 308 8.25 -28.44 -3.98
C LEU A 308 9.16 -29.32 -3.09
N LYS A 309 9.61 -28.77 -1.96
CA LYS A 309 10.48 -29.46 -0.99
C LYS A 309 9.70 -30.17 0.09
N GLU A 310 8.69 -29.49 0.64
CA GLU A 310 7.97 -29.92 1.81
C GLU A 310 6.58 -29.31 1.84
N VAL A 311 5.66 -29.92 2.56
CA VAL A 311 4.40 -29.31 2.96
C VAL A 311 4.35 -29.27 4.49
N GLU A 312 4.51 -28.06 5.04
CA GLU A 312 4.31 -27.79 6.46
C GLU A 312 2.82 -27.71 6.78
N TRP A 313 2.46 -28.19 7.99
CA TRP A 313 1.09 -28.13 8.47
C TRP A 313 1.00 -27.19 9.68
N SER A 314 0.33 -26.05 9.51
CA SER A 314 0.23 -24.99 10.51
C SER A 314 -1.15 -24.97 11.17
N ALA A 315 -1.18 -25.13 12.50
CA ALA A 315 -2.43 -25.10 13.26
C ALA A 315 -2.84 -23.66 13.60
N SER A 316 -4.15 -23.37 13.45
CA SER A 316 -4.77 -22.07 13.76
C SER A 316 -5.48 -22.09 15.13
N ARG A 317 -5.93 -20.90 15.59
CA ARG A 317 -6.74 -20.74 16.82
C ARG A 317 -8.03 -21.55 16.85
N THR A 318 -8.61 -21.83 15.70
CA THR A 318 -9.83 -22.63 15.59
C THR A 318 -9.55 -24.14 15.55
N GLY A 319 -8.29 -24.53 15.56
CA GLY A 319 -7.82 -25.89 15.37
C GLY A 319 -7.75 -26.31 13.90
N LEU A 320 -8.09 -25.46 12.96
CA LEU A 320 -7.87 -25.68 11.53
C LEU A 320 -6.35 -25.81 11.29
N ILE A 321 -5.96 -26.87 10.58
CA ILE A 321 -4.56 -27.13 10.21
C ILE A 321 -4.42 -26.91 8.72
N ASN A 322 -3.69 -25.88 8.35
CA ASN A 322 -3.51 -25.46 6.96
C ASN A 322 -2.22 -26.01 6.37
N PRO A 323 -2.24 -26.56 5.16
CA PRO A 323 -1.02 -26.91 4.43
C PRO A 323 -0.34 -25.64 3.89
N VAL A 324 0.98 -25.59 4.04
CA VAL A 324 1.84 -24.54 3.49
C VAL A 324 2.94 -25.21 2.67
N ALA A 325 2.97 -24.94 1.39
CA ALA A 325 4.01 -25.44 0.50
C ALA A 325 5.33 -24.71 0.74
N ILE A 326 6.41 -25.46 0.94
CA ILE A 326 7.78 -24.98 1.00
C ILE A 326 8.47 -25.46 -0.29
N PHE A 327 9.12 -24.54 -1.00
CA PHE A 327 9.74 -24.81 -2.26
C PHE A 327 11.11 -24.13 -2.39
N GLU A 328 11.89 -24.51 -3.40
CA GLU A 328 13.15 -23.84 -3.70
C GLU A 328 12.90 -22.34 -3.89
N PRO A 329 13.71 -21.47 -3.24
CA PRO A 329 13.52 -20.03 -3.37
C PRO A 329 13.58 -19.56 -4.82
N VAL A 330 12.63 -18.72 -5.21
CA VAL A 330 12.57 -18.09 -6.54
C VAL A 330 12.33 -16.59 -6.41
N GLU A 331 12.93 -15.85 -7.34
CA GLU A 331 12.62 -14.43 -7.48
C GLU A 331 11.28 -14.26 -8.18
N LEU A 332 10.39 -13.48 -7.57
CA LEU A 332 9.04 -13.24 -8.06
C LEU A 332 8.63 -11.80 -7.72
N GLU A 333 8.41 -10.98 -8.77
CA GLU A 333 8.05 -9.56 -8.62
C GLU A 333 9.00 -8.82 -7.65
N GLY A 334 10.32 -8.96 -7.87
CA GLY A 334 11.35 -8.25 -7.10
C GLY A 334 11.55 -8.71 -5.66
N THR A 335 11.00 -9.86 -5.25
CA THR A 335 11.27 -10.45 -3.94
C THR A 335 11.48 -11.95 -4.03
N THR A 336 12.35 -12.50 -3.18
CA THR A 336 12.55 -13.94 -3.05
C THR A 336 11.40 -14.57 -2.25
N VAL A 337 10.73 -15.56 -2.83
CA VAL A 337 9.68 -16.34 -2.18
C VAL A 337 10.06 -17.81 -2.11
N SER A 338 9.71 -18.48 -1.02
CA SER A 338 9.97 -19.92 -0.79
C SER A 338 8.80 -20.64 -0.12
N ARG A 339 7.70 -19.93 0.12
CA ARG A 339 6.52 -20.44 0.83
C ARG A 339 5.23 -19.96 0.16
N ALA A 340 4.24 -20.84 0.05
CA ALA A 340 2.90 -20.48 -0.42
C ALA A 340 1.82 -21.20 0.37
N SER A 341 0.71 -20.53 0.67
CA SER A 341 -0.45 -21.17 1.28
C SER A 341 -1.13 -22.10 0.27
N VAL A 342 -1.47 -23.30 0.71
CA VAL A 342 -2.29 -24.26 -0.07
C VAL A 342 -3.76 -24.26 0.41
N HIS A 343 -4.08 -23.42 1.39
CA HIS A 343 -5.40 -23.15 1.94
C HIS A 343 -6.07 -24.34 2.63
N ASN A 344 -6.25 -25.48 1.97
CA ASN A 344 -6.96 -26.64 2.50
C ASN A 344 -6.61 -27.93 1.76
N ILE A 345 -7.12 -29.07 2.25
CA ILE A 345 -6.88 -30.39 1.66
C ILE A 345 -7.47 -30.51 0.25
N SER A 346 -8.63 -29.91 -0.02
CA SER A 346 -9.26 -30.00 -1.35
C SER A 346 -8.36 -29.37 -2.43
N ILE A 347 -7.78 -28.19 -2.16
CA ILE A 347 -6.83 -27.53 -3.07
C ILE A 347 -5.55 -28.36 -3.22
N MET A 348 -4.99 -28.87 -2.11
CA MET A 348 -3.80 -29.73 -2.14
C MET A 348 -4.02 -30.94 -3.05
N ARG A 349 -5.17 -31.61 -2.94
CA ARG A 349 -5.54 -32.77 -3.77
C ARG A 349 -5.82 -32.39 -5.22
N SER A 350 -6.49 -31.26 -5.48
CA SER A 350 -6.73 -30.78 -6.84
C SER A 350 -5.44 -30.46 -7.58
N LEU A 351 -4.44 -29.94 -6.87
CA LEU A 351 -3.11 -29.71 -7.39
C LEU A 351 -2.24 -30.98 -7.44
N ARG A 352 -2.70 -32.12 -6.87
CA ARG A 352 -1.98 -33.39 -6.80
C ARG A 352 -0.54 -33.22 -6.32
N LEU A 353 -0.35 -32.43 -5.25
CA LEU A 353 0.98 -32.06 -4.78
C LEU A 353 1.79 -33.27 -4.29
N GLY A 354 3.05 -33.28 -4.64
CA GLY A 354 4.03 -34.27 -4.20
C GLY A 354 5.39 -33.66 -3.94
N ILE A 355 6.10 -34.19 -2.96
CA ILE A 355 7.47 -33.73 -2.67
C ILE A 355 8.37 -34.06 -3.86
N GLY A 356 9.13 -33.06 -4.31
CA GLY A 356 9.96 -33.13 -5.51
C GLY A 356 9.24 -32.70 -6.82
N ASP A 357 7.95 -32.35 -6.75
CA ASP A 357 7.20 -31.90 -7.92
C ASP A 357 7.71 -30.54 -8.43
N HIS A 358 7.71 -30.37 -9.74
CA HIS A 358 7.86 -29.09 -10.40
C HIS A 358 6.51 -28.35 -10.38
N ILE A 359 6.51 -27.18 -9.76
CA ILE A 359 5.32 -26.34 -9.60
C ILE A 359 5.57 -24.95 -10.18
N THR A 360 4.54 -24.28 -10.65
CA THR A 360 4.59 -22.86 -10.95
C THR A 360 3.96 -22.06 -9.81
N VAL A 361 4.61 -20.96 -9.45
CA VAL A 361 4.17 -20.06 -8.36
C VAL A 361 4.01 -18.64 -8.88
N TYR A 362 3.10 -17.90 -8.25
CA TYR A 362 2.82 -16.50 -8.54
C TYR A 362 2.45 -15.75 -7.25
N LYS A 363 2.39 -14.43 -7.30
CA LYS A 363 1.88 -13.63 -6.19
C LYS A 363 0.45 -13.16 -6.46
N ALA A 364 -0.50 -13.74 -5.76
CA ALA A 364 -1.85 -13.18 -5.76
C ALA A 364 -1.85 -11.76 -5.19
N ASN A 365 -2.40 -10.81 -5.95
CA ASN A 365 -2.39 -9.38 -5.63
C ASN A 365 -0.97 -8.81 -5.38
N MET A 366 0.05 -9.33 -6.08
CA MET A 366 1.46 -8.93 -5.97
C MET A 366 2.07 -9.10 -4.56
N ILE A 367 1.37 -9.76 -3.64
CA ILE A 367 1.76 -9.84 -2.22
C ILE A 367 1.85 -11.29 -1.76
N ILE A 368 0.83 -12.10 -2.02
CA ILE A 368 0.66 -13.42 -1.40
C ILE A 368 1.08 -14.53 -2.36
N PRO A 369 2.18 -15.24 -2.10
CA PRO A 369 2.60 -16.37 -2.93
C PRO A 369 1.55 -17.49 -2.93
N GLN A 370 1.26 -18.01 -4.12
CA GLN A 370 0.35 -19.13 -4.37
C GLN A 370 0.91 -20.06 -5.44
N ILE A 371 0.49 -21.32 -5.42
CA ILE A 371 0.79 -22.28 -6.49
C ILE A 371 -0.26 -22.07 -7.59
N ALA A 372 0.21 -21.85 -8.82
CA ALA A 372 -0.65 -21.77 -10.00
C ALA A 372 -0.97 -23.16 -10.54
N GLU A 373 0.06 -23.98 -10.78
CA GLU A 373 -0.04 -25.31 -11.36
C GLU A 373 1.01 -26.23 -10.78
N ASN A 374 0.71 -27.53 -10.79
CA ASN A 374 1.68 -28.58 -10.56
C ASN A 374 1.94 -29.29 -11.88
N LEU A 375 3.15 -29.18 -12.39
CA LEU A 375 3.56 -29.73 -13.69
C LEU A 375 3.86 -31.23 -13.64
N THR A 376 4.13 -31.79 -12.46
CA THR A 376 4.47 -33.20 -12.26
C THR A 376 3.28 -34.01 -11.78
N GLY A 377 2.63 -33.62 -10.71
CA GLY A 377 1.42 -34.23 -10.18
C GLY A 377 1.64 -35.59 -9.53
N SER A 378 2.70 -35.78 -8.74
CA SER A 378 3.03 -37.08 -8.12
C SER A 378 2.11 -37.50 -6.97
N ASP A 379 1.33 -36.57 -6.39
CA ASP A 379 0.26 -36.83 -5.41
C ASP A 379 0.72 -37.66 -4.19
N ASN A 380 1.91 -37.37 -3.66
CA ASN A 380 2.52 -38.17 -2.59
C ASN A 380 2.57 -37.46 -1.23
N VAL A 381 1.93 -36.28 -1.09
CA VAL A 381 1.88 -35.57 0.19
C VAL A 381 0.91 -36.27 1.15
N GLU A 382 1.44 -36.72 2.29
CA GLU A 382 0.64 -37.35 3.33
C GLU A 382 -0.08 -36.32 4.21
N ILE A 383 -1.35 -36.58 4.53
CA ILE A 383 -2.13 -35.77 5.46
C ILE A 383 -1.82 -36.25 6.89
N PRO A 384 -1.40 -35.35 7.82
CA PRO A 384 -1.05 -35.73 9.18
C PRO A 384 -2.25 -36.34 9.92
N LYS A 385 -2.01 -37.49 10.56
CA LYS A 385 -3.01 -38.16 11.42
C LYS A 385 -3.02 -37.60 12.85
N VAL A 386 -1.99 -36.83 13.19
CA VAL A 386 -1.83 -36.18 14.48
C VAL A 386 -1.51 -34.69 14.29
N CYS A 387 -1.97 -33.89 15.23
CA CYS A 387 -1.71 -32.45 15.22
C CYS A 387 -0.19 -32.18 15.39
N PRO A 388 0.42 -31.36 14.53
CA PRO A 388 1.87 -31.07 14.59
C PRO A 388 2.28 -30.34 15.88
N VAL A 389 1.34 -29.71 16.59
CA VAL A 389 1.64 -28.95 17.81
C VAL A 389 1.41 -29.78 19.07
N CYS A 390 0.27 -30.46 19.22
CA CYS A 390 -0.08 -31.15 20.45
C CYS A 390 -0.03 -32.69 20.36
N GLY A 391 0.26 -33.28 19.19
CA GLY A 391 0.33 -34.74 18.97
C GLY A 391 -0.99 -35.49 19.07
N GLN A 392 -2.11 -34.81 19.36
CA GLN A 392 -3.43 -35.43 19.44
C GLN A 392 -4.02 -35.71 18.05
N PRO A 393 -4.98 -36.62 17.90
CA PRO A 393 -5.54 -36.99 16.64
C PRO A 393 -6.09 -35.78 15.85
N THR A 394 -6.01 -35.88 14.54
CA THR A 394 -6.63 -34.93 13.60
C THR A 394 -7.86 -35.56 12.96
N GLU A 395 -8.78 -34.73 12.47
CA GLU A 395 -9.92 -35.17 11.69
C GLU A 395 -10.10 -34.28 10.45
N ILE A 396 -10.55 -34.90 9.34
CA ILE A 396 -10.94 -34.17 8.13
C ILE A 396 -12.42 -33.80 8.25
N ARG A 397 -12.71 -32.51 8.23
CA ARG A 397 -14.07 -32.00 8.20
C ARG A 397 -14.40 -31.50 6.80
N GLN A 398 -15.61 -31.81 6.35
CA GLN A 398 -16.12 -31.34 5.07
C GLN A 398 -17.22 -30.30 5.30
N MET A 399 -17.05 -29.13 4.70
CA MET A 399 -18.08 -28.10 4.63
C MET A 399 -18.33 -27.79 3.15
N ASN A 400 -19.53 -28.11 2.68
CA ASN A 400 -19.85 -28.10 1.26
C ASN A 400 -18.88 -29.03 0.48
N GLU A 401 -18.16 -28.46 -0.50
CA GLU A 401 -17.15 -29.20 -1.30
C GLU A 401 -15.73 -29.07 -0.77
N VAL A 402 -15.52 -28.35 0.33
CA VAL A 402 -14.18 -28.07 0.89
C VAL A 402 -13.88 -29.02 2.05
N GLN A 403 -12.75 -29.74 1.92
CA GLN A 403 -12.18 -30.58 2.98
C GLN A 403 -11.03 -29.84 3.66
N SER A 404 -11.07 -29.80 4.99
CA SER A 404 -10.06 -29.17 5.82
C SER A 404 -9.67 -30.06 6.99
N LEU A 405 -8.41 -29.95 7.44
CA LEU A 405 -7.88 -30.73 8.56
C LEU A 405 -8.05 -29.97 9.87
N TYR A 406 -8.49 -30.65 10.92
CA TYR A 406 -8.68 -30.06 12.24
C TYR A 406 -7.99 -30.86 13.35
N CYS A 407 -7.43 -30.17 14.33
CA CYS A 407 -7.03 -30.74 15.60
C CYS A 407 -8.27 -30.98 16.47
N THR A 408 -8.44 -32.20 16.98
CA THR A 408 -9.58 -32.57 17.84
C THR A 408 -9.42 -32.12 19.29
N ASN A 409 -8.19 -31.78 19.71
CA ASN A 409 -7.91 -31.34 21.07
C ASN A 409 -8.40 -29.91 21.32
N GLU A 410 -9.35 -29.72 22.24
CA GLU A 410 -9.85 -28.39 22.63
C GLU A 410 -8.80 -27.56 23.35
N LYS A 411 -7.88 -28.22 24.07
CA LYS A 411 -6.78 -27.57 24.80
C LYS A 411 -5.46 -27.61 24.04
N CYS A 412 -5.51 -27.54 22.72
CA CYS A 412 -4.29 -27.47 21.92
C CYS A 412 -3.58 -26.13 22.14
N PRO A 413 -2.26 -26.13 22.48
CA PRO A 413 -1.50 -24.89 22.69
C PRO A 413 -1.59 -23.91 21.53
N ALA A 414 -1.64 -24.41 20.27
CA ALA A 414 -1.82 -23.54 19.10
C ALA A 414 -3.15 -22.77 19.13
N LYS A 415 -4.23 -23.37 19.65
CA LYS A 415 -5.52 -22.69 19.80
C LYS A 415 -5.43 -21.58 20.83
N GLU A 416 -4.73 -21.82 21.92
CA GLU A 416 -4.56 -20.88 23.02
C GLU A 416 -3.74 -19.65 22.56
N ILE A 417 -2.53 -19.86 22.06
CA ILE A 417 -1.64 -18.79 21.58
C ILE A 417 -2.29 -17.95 20.49
N LYS A 418 -2.92 -18.60 19.49
CA LYS A 418 -3.62 -17.90 18.41
C LYS A 418 -4.85 -17.12 18.90
N SER A 419 -5.47 -17.55 20.01
CA SER A 419 -6.55 -16.79 20.64
C SER A 419 -6.05 -15.50 21.31
N TYR A 420 -4.91 -15.56 22.00
CA TYR A 420 -4.25 -14.37 22.53
C TYR A 420 -3.76 -13.44 21.41
N THR A 421 -3.18 -13.99 20.36
CA THR A 421 -2.74 -13.22 19.19
C THR A 421 -3.91 -12.46 18.55
N LEU A 422 -5.10 -13.09 18.43
CA LEU A 422 -6.29 -12.41 17.96
C LEU A 422 -6.74 -11.32 18.94
N PHE A 423 -6.75 -11.62 20.25
CA PHE A 423 -7.20 -10.69 21.27
C PHE A 423 -6.40 -9.38 21.28
N VAL A 424 -5.07 -9.46 21.08
CA VAL A 424 -4.20 -8.28 20.98
C VAL A 424 -4.13 -7.66 19.59
N SER A 425 -4.67 -8.32 18.58
CA SER A 425 -4.56 -7.90 17.19
C SER A 425 -5.26 -6.58 16.91
N ARG A 426 -4.92 -5.98 15.76
CA ARG A 426 -5.55 -4.75 15.25
C ARG A 426 -7.07 -4.86 15.10
N ASP A 427 -7.57 -6.04 14.81
CA ASP A 427 -9.01 -6.30 14.60
C ASP A 427 -9.78 -6.50 15.91
N ALA A 428 -9.09 -6.54 17.06
CA ALA A 428 -9.69 -6.67 18.39
C ALA A 428 -9.29 -5.49 19.29
N LEU A 429 -8.36 -5.65 20.23
CA LEU A 429 -7.98 -4.59 21.17
C LEU A 429 -6.85 -3.68 20.67
N ASN A 430 -6.20 -4.03 19.56
CA ASN A 430 -5.11 -3.27 18.95
C ASN A 430 -3.99 -2.91 19.93
N ILE A 431 -3.50 -3.92 20.63
CA ILE A 431 -2.37 -3.79 21.59
C ILE A 431 -1.08 -3.96 20.80
N ASP A 432 -0.27 -2.92 20.74
CA ASP A 432 1.02 -2.97 20.08
C ASP A 432 2.09 -3.62 20.98
N GLY A 433 3.17 -4.17 20.37
CA GLY A 433 4.29 -4.74 21.10
C GLY A 433 4.13 -6.20 21.54
N LEU A 434 2.92 -6.78 21.46
CA LEU A 434 2.63 -8.17 21.79
C LEU A 434 2.54 -9.06 20.54
N SER A 435 3.69 -9.38 19.94
CA SER A 435 3.76 -10.36 18.85
C SER A 435 3.43 -11.77 19.33
N GLU A 436 3.08 -12.69 18.40
CA GLU A 436 2.85 -14.10 18.74
C GLU A 436 4.04 -14.71 19.50
N ALA A 437 5.27 -14.47 19.04
CA ALA A 437 6.47 -14.95 19.72
C ALA A 437 6.67 -14.31 21.10
N THR A 438 6.23 -13.07 21.30
CA THR A 438 6.23 -12.42 22.61
C THR A 438 5.23 -13.07 23.54
N LEU A 439 4.00 -13.29 23.07
CA LEU A 439 2.94 -13.96 23.83
C LEU A 439 3.34 -15.39 24.23
N GLU A 440 3.92 -16.15 23.30
CA GLU A 440 4.45 -17.49 23.56
C GLU A 440 5.43 -17.49 24.74
N LYS A 441 6.43 -16.61 24.69
CA LYS A 441 7.41 -16.49 25.77
C LYS A 441 6.79 -16.14 27.12
N LEU A 442 5.81 -15.21 27.12
CA LEU A 442 5.15 -14.76 28.36
C LEU A 442 4.24 -15.86 28.95
N ILE A 443 3.56 -16.63 28.09
CA ILE A 443 2.74 -17.79 28.49
C ILE A 443 3.63 -18.91 29.06
N ASP A 444 4.72 -19.25 28.36
CA ASP A 444 5.67 -20.30 28.79
C ASP A 444 6.33 -19.98 30.14
N GLN A 445 6.56 -18.69 30.41
CA GLN A 445 7.07 -18.22 31.70
C GLN A 445 5.99 -18.17 32.81
N GLY A 446 4.72 -18.42 32.46
CA GLY A 446 3.61 -18.39 33.39
C GLY A 446 3.18 -16.97 33.81
N PHE A 447 3.48 -15.96 33.03
CA PHE A 447 3.05 -14.58 33.30
C PHE A 447 1.63 -14.31 32.81
N ILE A 448 1.15 -15.10 31.85
CA ILE A 448 -0.16 -15.01 31.24
C ILE A 448 -0.87 -16.36 31.39
N HIS A 449 -2.00 -16.37 32.09
CA HIS A 449 -2.91 -17.52 32.26
C HIS A 449 -4.32 -17.18 31.76
N GLU A 450 -4.70 -15.90 31.79
CA GLU A 450 -5.97 -15.39 31.30
C GLU A 450 -5.78 -14.05 30.58
N TYR A 451 -6.76 -13.62 29.79
CA TYR A 451 -6.67 -12.35 29.03
C TYR A 451 -6.42 -11.13 29.92
N ALA A 452 -6.95 -11.14 31.17
CA ALA A 452 -6.74 -10.05 32.12
C ALA A 452 -5.27 -9.88 32.55
N ASP A 453 -4.45 -10.92 32.46
CA ASP A 453 -3.03 -10.87 32.83
C ASP A 453 -2.21 -10.01 31.88
N LEU A 454 -2.66 -9.86 30.63
CA LEU A 454 -2.05 -8.94 29.66
C LEU A 454 -1.99 -7.49 30.17
N PHE A 455 -2.96 -7.08 30.98
CA PHE A 455 -3.04 -5.75 31.56
C PHE A 455 -2.36 -5.64 32.92
N ARG A 456 -1.62 -6.67 33.34
CA ARG A 456 -0.96 -6.78 34.65
C ARG A 456 0.51 -7.17 34.52
N LEU A 457 1.10 -7.05 33.34
CA LEU A 457 2.50 -7.42 33.04
C LEU A 457 3.50 -6.51 33.77
N ASP A 458 3.06 -5.34 34.22
CA ASP A 458 3.84 -4.44 35.08
C ASP A 458 4.39 -5.11 36.33
N ARG A 459 3.71 -6.14 36.87
CA ARG A 459 4.14 -6.93 37.99
C ARG A 459 5.43 -7.74 37.74
N TYR A 460 5.72 -7.99 36.45
CA TYR A 460 6.85 -8.83 36.03
C TYR A 460 7.92 -8.01 35.29
N LYS A 461 7.86 -6.66 35.37
CA LYS A 461 8.76 -5.76 34.65
C LYS A 461 10.24 -6.17 34.75
N GLU A 462 10.74 -6.34 35.95
CA GLU A 462 12.18 -6.70 36.20
C GLU A 462 12.59 -8.02 35.55
N VAL A 463 11.66 -8.99 35.53
CA VAL A 463 11.93 -10.31 34.92
C VAL A 463 11.85 -10.19 33.39
N ILE A 464 10.82 -9.54 32.86
CA ILE A 464 10.60 -9.38 31.40
C ILE A 464 11.76 -8.62 30.79
N THR A 465 12.22 -7.52 31.39
CA THR A 465 13.34 -6.73 30.86
C THR A 465 14.67 -7.47 30.89
N GLY A 466 14.81 -8.51 31.72
CA GLY A 466 15.96 -9.39 31.77
C GLY A 466 15.92 -10.59 30.82
N MET A 467 14.78 -10.81 30.11
CA MET A 467 14.65 -11.93 29.18
C MET A 467 15.36 -11.64 27.85
N GLU A 468 15.87 -12.71 27.23
CA GLU A 468 16.48 -12.60 25.89
C GLU A 468 15.49 -12.08 24.84
N GLY A 469 15.88 -10.99 24.15
CA GLY A 469 15.06 -10.29 23.18
C GLY A 469 14.12 -9.23 23.77
N PHE A 470 14.13 -9.04 25.10
CA PHE A 470 13.43 -7.97 25.79
C PHE A 470 14.43 -7.02 26.46
N GLY A 471 14.24 -5.74 26.24
CA GLY A 471 14.96 -4.67 26.92
C GLY A 471 13.97 -3.64 27.44
N GLU A 472 14.45 -2.64 28.16
CA GLU A 472 13.60 -1.57 28.71
C GLU A 472 12.73 -0.91 27.62
N LYS A 473 13.31 -0.66 26.42
CA LYS A 473 12.57 -0.08 25.31
C LYS A 473 11.48 -1.00 24.76
N SER A 474 11.74 -2.31 24.64
CA SER A 474 10.73 -3.27 24.19
C SER A 474 9.59 -3.39 25.20
N TYR A 475 9.94 -3.37 26.50
CA TYR A 475 8.95 -3.39 27.57
C TYR A 475 8.08 -2.12 27.59
N GLN A 476 8.67 -0.94 27.38
CA GLN A 476 7.92 0.31 27.33
C GLN A 476 6.97 0.41 26.14
N ASN A 477 7.28 -0.27 25.04
CA ASN A 477 6.42 -0.30 23.84
C ASN A 477 5.29 -1.33 23.96
N MET A 478 5.35 -2.25 24.90
CA MET A 478 4.36 -3.26 25.21
C MET A 478 3.31 -2.75 26.20
#